data_0b6543b1f06dc050ac29bc2ef7fe3e8e
#
_entry.id   0b6543b1f06dc050ac29bc2ef7fe3e8e
#
_cell.length_a   1.000
_cell.length_b   1.000
_cell.length_c   1.000
_cell.angle_alpha   90.00
_cell.angle_beta   90.00
_cell.angle_gamma   90.00
#
_symmetry.space_group_name_H-M   'P 1'
#
loop_
_entity.id
_entity.type
_entity.pdbx_description
1 polymer ?
#
loop_
_entity_poly.entity_id
_entity_poly.type
_entity_poly.pdbx_seq_one_letter_code
_entity_poly.pdbx_strand_id
1 'polypeptide(L)'
;FVPSRGLGDVYKRQSYNTAPYAADYEFLMSDRLNDLQVGINVLGKIINKPINFCVSSTKESIFNQLKNVDLYNIKGNHPAGNESFQINRIDPINSGEVVWVVKPEDLANIGSFFKTGQYCSDRTIAISGDSINSSKYFKTTIGSEISSLFNKKDNLSTLNCRVINGDPLSGSKVDYSGFIGYYNNTISVIEEGNNYRMLGWLPFMYNSVPSLSKTSLSWLLGGEKKVNTNLNGEERAIVVTGEMEKYFPMDIFPMQLIKACMRGDIEKMESLGIYEVVPEDFGLVDFSCTSKIE
;
A
#
# COMPACT_ATOMS: atom_id res chain seq x y z
N PHE A 1 -5.56 18.90 -23.93
CA PHE A 1 -4.83 19.81 -23.04
C PHE A 1 -5.81 20.33 -21.96
N VAL A 2 -5.75 19.75 -20.78
CA VAL A 2 -6.45 20.31 -19.62
C VAL A 2 -5.53 21.38 -19.05
N PRO A 3 -5.93 22.66 -19.02
CA PRO A 3 -5.12 23.68 -18.39
C PRO A 3 -4.99 23.31 -16.91
N SER A 4 -3.77 23.32 -16.39
CA SER A 4 -3.46 23.18 -14.98
C SER A 4 -4.17 24.31 -14.23
N ARG A 5 -5.40 24.07 -13.80
CA ARG A 5 -6.02 24.89 -12.78
C ARG A 5 -5.28 24.59 -11.49
N GLY A 6 -4.71 25.60 -10.93
CA GLY A 6 -3.90 25.71 -9.73
C GLY A 6 -3.66 24.44 -8.90
N LEU A 7 -2.52 24.39 -8.25
CA LEU A 7 -2.16 23.36 -7.28
C LEU A 7 -3.40 22.92 -6.50
N GLY A 8 -3.79 21.67 -6.64
CA GLY A 8 -5.01 21.10 -6.09
C GLY A 8 -5.20 21.42 -4.61
N ASP A 9 -6.42 21.58 -4.22
CA ASP A 9 -6.82 22.23 -2.97
C ASP A 9 -6.50 21.46 -1.70
N VAL A 10 -6.05 20.20 -1.77
CA VAL A 10 -5.85 19.39 -0.56
C VAL A 10 -4.59 18.53 -0.68
N TYR A 11 -3.64 18.74 0.25
CA TYR A 11 -2.49 17.84 0.43
C TYR A 11 -2.77 16.94 1.61
N LYS A 12 -2.74 15.63 1.38
CA LYS A 12 -2.90 14.62 2.41
C LYS A 12 -1.61 13.82 2.58
N ARG A 13 -1.35 13.37 3.80
CA ARG A 13 -0.14 12.63 4.14
C ARG A 13 -0.46 11.41 4.93
N GLN A 14 0.17 10.32 4.53
CA GLN A 14 0.07 9.06 5.21
C GLN A 14 1.33 8.83 6.03
N SER A 15 1.20 8.81 7.36
CA SER A 15 2.22 8.27 8.26
C SER A 15 1.82 6.92 8.87
N TYR A 16 0.70 6.37 8.41
CA TYR A 16 0.16 5.12 8.89
C TYR A 16 -0.14 4.19 7.70
N ASN A 17 0.65 3.14 7.55
CA ASN A 17 0.45 2.10 6.56
C ASN A 17 -0.03 0.82 7.24
N THR A 18 -1.08 0.22 6.73
CA THR A 18 -1.69 -1.01 7.26
C THR A 18 -1.47 -2.21 6.36
N ALA A 19 -0.78 -2.04 5.23
CA ALA A 19 -0.48 -3.14 4.33
C ALA A 19 0.42 -4.19 5.00
N PRO A 20 0.30 -5.47 4.62
CA PRO A 20 1.21 -6.51 5.10
C PRO A 20 2.67 -6.14 4.81
N TYR A 21 3.56 -6.37 5.77
CA TYR A 21 5.00 -6.09 5.68
C TYR A 21 5.39 -4.62 5.48
N ALA A 22 4.45 -3.68 5.61
CA ALA A 22 4.72 -2.26 5.44
C ALA A 22 5.81 -1.75 6.40
N ALA A 23 6.59 -0.79 5.92
CA ALA A 23 7.56 -0.09 6.75
C ALA A 23 6.90 0.74 7.86
N ASP A 24 7.51 0.80 9.04
CA ASP A 24 7.07 1.67 10.13
C ASP A 24 7.59 3.09 9.92
N TYR A 25 6.68 4.01 9.59
CA TYR A 25 7.04 5.41 9.37
C TYR A 25 7.52 6.13 10.63
N GLU A 26 7.11 5.72 11.82
CA GLU A 26 7.64 6.30 13.06
C GLU A 26 9.12 5.98 13.21
N PHE A 27 9.50 4.73 12.91
CA PHE A 27 10.90 4.34 12.88
C PHE A 27 11.68 5.09 11.78
N LEU A 28 11.14 5.17 10.57
CA LEU A 28 11.80 5.83 9.44
C LEU A 28 12.03 7.33 9.67
N MET A 29 11.14 7.98 10.42
CA MET A 29 11.15 9.43 10.63
C MET A 29 11.75 9.85 11.98
N SER A 30 12.13 8.91 12.84
CA SER A 30 12.66 9.21 14.19
C SER A 30 13.77 10.25 14.18
N ASP A 31 14.72 10.12 13.25
CA ASP A 31 15.89 11.01 13.12
C ASP A 31 15.63 12.22 12.22
N ARG A 32 14.49 12.29 11.53
CA ARG A 32 14.21 13.24 10.45
C ARG A 32 13.02 14.17 10.69
N LEU A 33 12.49 14.20 11.92
CA LEU A 33 11.32 15.03 12.27
C LEU A 33 11.51 16.52 12.00
N ASN A 34 12.72 17.03 12.19
CA ASN A 34 13.03 18.43 11.89
C ASN A 34 12.95 18.72 10.38
N ASP A 35 13.49 17.84 9.54
CA ASP A 35 13.40 17.97 8.09
C ASP A 35 11.94 17.85 7.64
N LEU A 36 11.18 16.92 8.22
CA LEU A 36 9.75 16.75 7.99
C LEU A 36 8.99 18.04 8.31
N GLN A 37 9.25 18.68 9.47
CA GLN A 37 8.63 19.94 9.86
C GLN A 37 8.94 21.09 8.87
N VAL A 38 10.19 21.17 8.39
CA VAL A 38 10.56 22.16 7.38
C VAL A 38 9.82 21.92 6.07
N GLY A 39 9.73 20.66 5.62
CA GLY A 39 8.98 20.28 4.43
C GLY A 39 7.49 20.65 4.54
N ILE A 40 6.88 20.44 5.70
CA ILE A 40 5.50 20.87 6.02
C ILE A 40 5.38 22.39 5.84
N ASN A 41 6.28 23.13 6.45
CA ASN A 41 6.21 24.60 6.40
C ASN A 41 6.42 25.13 4.97
N VAL A 42 7.27 24.51 4.18
CA VAL A 42 7.49 24.86 2.77
C VAL A 42 6.24 24.61 1.94
N LEU A 43 5.69 23.39 2.02
CA LEU A 43 4.50 23.08 1.25
C LEU A 43 3.28 23.87 1.71
N GLY A 44 3.08 24.05 3.01
CA GLY A 44 2.00 24.88 3.56
C GLY A 44 2.02 26.32 3.03
N LYS A 45 3.22 26.91 2.82
CA LYS A 45 3.36 28.23 2.19
C LYS A 45 3.03 28.23 0.70
N ILE A 46 3.38 27.16 -0.02
CA ILE A 46 3.09 27.05 -1.46
C ILE A 46 1.57 26.93 -1.69
N ILE A 47 0.92 26.13 -0.84
CA ILE A 47 -0.51 25.82 -0.97
C ILE A 47 -1.38 26.90 -0.34
N ASN A 48 -0.84 27.61 0.65
CA ASN A 48 -1.57 28.55 1.50
C ASN A 48 -2.76 27.92 2.27
N LYS A 49 -2.64 26.62 2.60
CA LYS A 49 -3.61 25.85 3.38
C LYS A 49 -2.88 24.91 4.35
N PRO A 50 -3.48 24.50 5.47
CA PRO A 50 -2.92 23.48 6.33
C PRO A 50 -2.87 22.13 5.59
N ILE A 51 -1.94 21.29 6.04
CA ILE A 51 -1.72 19.98 5.46
C ILE A 51 -2.43 18.94 6.32
N ASN A 52 -3.28 18.13 5.72
CA ASN A 52 -3.91 17.01 6.41
C ASN A 52 -2.87 15.89 6.64
N PHE A 53 -2.65 15.49 7.88
CA PHE A 53 -1.66 14.49 8.27
C PHE A 53 -2.32 13.36 9.05
N CYS A 54 -2.31 12.14 8.48
CA CYS A 54 -2.94 10.97 9.08
C CYS A 54 -1.95 10.20 9.94
N VAL A 55 -2.31 9.93 11.19
CA VAL A 55 -1.49 9.19 12.16
C VAL A 55 -2.26 8.00 12.74
N SER A 56 -1.54 7.01 13.25
CA SER A 56 -2.14 5.89 13.97
C SER A 56 -2.72 6.35 15.31
N SER A 57 -3.97 5.97 15.58
CA SER A 57 -4.61 6.24 16.88
C SER A 57 -4.23 5.23 17.97
N THR A 58 -3.43 4.21 17.66
CA THR A 58 -3.13 3.10 18.58
C THR A 58 -1.95 3.36 19.50
N LYS A 59 -1.14 4.40 19.23
CA LYS A 59 0.06 4.77 19.99
C LYS A 59 0.18 6.29 20.11
N GLU A 60 0.90 6.78 21.13
CA GLU A 60 1.42 8.15 21.12
C GLU A 60 2.40 8.28 19.95
N SER A 61 1.99 9.01 18.93
CA SER A 61 2.79 9.15 17.71
C SER A 61 3.81 10.27 17.85
N ILE A 62 5.04 10.03 17.34
CA ILE A 62 6.09 11.06 17.26
C ILE A 62 5.63 12.26 16.41
N PHE A 63 4.66 12.06 15.53
CA PHE A 63 4.10 13.10 14.65
C PHE A 63 3.16 14.06 15.37
N ASN A 64 2.71 13.77 16.59
CA ASN A 64 1.85 14.67 17.36
C ASN A 64 2.51 16.01 17.71
N GLN A 65 3.84 16.09 17.65
CA GLN A 65 4.59 17.33 17.85
C GLN A 65 4.69 18.24 16.62
N LEU A 66 4.22 17.79 15.46
CA LEU A 66 4.24 18.56 14.22
C LEU A 66 3.29 19.76 14.31
N LYS A 67 3.73 20.89 13.74
CA LYS A 67 2.99 22.17 13.71
C LYS A 67 2.55 22.47 12.29
N ASN A 68 1.50 23.30 12.16
CA ASN A 68 0.93 23.71 10.87
C ASN A 68 0.39 22.54 10.04
N VAL A 69 -0.19 21.55 10.71
CA VAL A 69 -0.87 20.40 10.13
C VAL A 69 -2.20 20.15 10.84
N ASP A 70 -3.16 19.63 10.10
CA ASP A 70 -4.38 19.08 10.66
C ASP A 70 -4.17 17.58 10.87
N LEU A 71 -4.09 17.15 12.14
CA LEU A 71 -3.84 15.77 12.52
C LEU A 71 -5.13 14.96 12.54
N TYR A 72 -5.17 13.88 11.78
CA TYR A 72 -6.28 12.93 11.75
C TYR A 72 -5.84 11.58 12.32
N ASN A 73 -6.48 11.16 13.41
CA ASN A 73 -6.23 9.87 14.02
C ASN A 73 -7.02 8.78 13.29
N ILE A 74 -6.29 7.82 12.72
CA ILE A 74 -6.88 6.71 11.99
C ILE A 74 -6.71 5.42 12.79
N LYS A 75 -7.79 4.63 12.84
CA LYS A 75 -7.81 3.32 13.47
C LYS A 75 -8.51 2.33 12.53
N GLY A 76 -7.89 1.19 12.33
CA GLY A 76 -8.48 0.11 11.53
C GLY A 76 -7.43 -0.87 11.04
N ASN A 77 -7.92 -2.01 10.58
CA ASN A 77 -7.12 -2.97 9.83
C ASN A 77 -6.96 -2.48 8.39
N HIS A 78 -6.07 -3.13 7.64
CA HIS A 78 -6.00 -2.89 6.20
C HIS A 78 -7.40 -3.04 5.56
N PRO A 79 -7.82 -2.12 4.68
CA PRO A 79 -7.07 -1.05 3.99
C PRO A 79 -7.17 0.36 4.61
N ALA A 80 -7.44 0.51 5.91
CA ALA A 80 -7.56 1.82 6.55
C ALA A 80 -6.32 2.73 6.34
N GLY A 81 -5.18 2.14 6.03
CA GLY A 81 -3.93 2.84 5.71
C GLY A 81 -3.83 3.33 4.27
N ASN A 82 -4.73 2.97 3.36
CA ASN A 82 -4.66 3.44 1.97
C ASN A 82 -5.08 4.91 1.86
N GLU A 83 -4.44 5.64 0.98
CA GLU A 83 -4.61 7.08 0.82
C GLU A 83 -6.04 7.45 0.41
N SER A 84 -6.63 6.71 -0.52
CA SER A 84 -7.99 6.93 -1.02
C SER A 84 -9.04 6.80 0.08
N PHE A 85 -8.95 5.79 0.94
CA PHE A 85 -9.86 5.62 2.08
C PHE A 85 -9.75 6.78 3.08
N GLN A 86 -8.53 7.25 3.32
CA GLN A 86 -8.31 8.41 4.19
C GLN A 86 -8.87 9.69 3.55
N ILE A 87 -8.67 9.84 2.23
CA ILE A 87 -9.21 10.96 1.46
C ILE A 87 -10.73 10.95 1.48
N ASN A 88 -11.34 9.82 1.18
CA ASN A 88 -12.78 9.67 1.21
C ASN A 88 -13.40 10.05 2.57
N ARG A 89 -12.73 9.73 3.68
CA ARG A 89 -13.22 10.04 5.03
C ARG A 89 -13.07 11.51 5.44
N ILE A 90 -12.08 12.21 4.90
CA ILE A 90 -11.79 13.60 5.27
C ILE A 90 -12.47 14.56 4.30
N ASP A 91 -12.34 14.30 3.00
CA ASP A 91 -12.83 15.16 1.94
C ASP A 91 -12.86 14.38 0.62
N PRO A 92 -13.98 13.73 0.26
CA PRO A 92 -14.11 12.92 -0.94
C PRO A 92 -13.82 13.72 -2.21
N ILE A 93 -13.15 13.09 -3.18
CA ILE A 93 -12.75 13.71 -4.43
C ILE A 93 -13.92 13.69 -5.42
N ASN A 94 -14.20 14.82 -6.03
CA ASN A 94 -15.18 14.97 -7.10
C ASN A 94 -14.50 15.15 -8.47
N SER A 95 -15.29 15.05 -9.54
CA SER A 95 -14.83 15.28 -10.91
C SER A 95 -14.16 16.67 -11.03
N GLY A 96 -12.94 16.69 -11.57
CA GLY A 96 -12.17 17.91 -11.78
C GLY A 96 -11.34 18.40 -10.58
N GLU A 97 -11.45 17.75 -9.43
CA GLU A 97 -10.60 18.02 -8.27
C GLU A 97 -9.29 17.24 -8.35
N VAL A 98 -8.23 17.78 -7.76
CA VAL A 98 -6.91 17.16 -7.72
C VAL A 98 -6.38 17.17 -6.30
N VAL A 99 -6.00 15.99 -5.81
CA VAL A 99 -5.39 15.82 -4.49
C VAL A 99 -3.97 15.31 -4.66
N TRP A 100 -3.02 15.95 -3.99
CA TRP A 100 -1.64 15.51 -3.96
C TRP A 100 -1.38 14.70 -2.69
N VAL A 101 -0.82 13.51 -2.85
CA VAL A 101 -0.36 12.67 -1.75
C VAL A 101 1.16 12.64 -1.74
N VAL A 102 1.77 12.88 -0.58
CA VAL A 102 3.24 12.86 -0.43
C VAL A 102 3.60 12.00 0.78
N LYS A 103 4.52 11.07 0.61
CA LYS A 103 5.01 10.23 1.72
C LYS A 103 5.87 11.04 2.70
N PRO A 104 5.90 10.69 4.00
CA PRO A 104 6.69 11.40 5.01
C PRO A 104 8.17 11.54 4.65
N GLU A 105 8.77 10.50 4.06
CA GLU A 105 10.17 10.52 3.63
C GLU A 105 10.43 11.54 2.52
N ASP A 106 9.55 11.59 1.51
CA ASP A 106 9.71 12.55 0.40
C ASP A 106 9.53 13.97 0.89
N LEU A 107 8.64 14.17 1.87
CA LEU A 107 8.52 15.47 2.52
C LEU A 107 9.73 15.86 3.32
N ALA A 108 10.31 14.93 4.08
CA ALA A 108 11.54 15.17 4.80
C ALA A 108 12.70 15.46 3.82
N ASN A 109 12.70 14.83 2.63
CA ASN A 109 13.66 15.15 1.57
C ASN A 109 13.47 16.57 1.03
N ILE A 110 12.22 17.00 0.80
CA ILE A 110 11.90 18.39 0.44
C ILE A 110 12.43 19.34 1.53
N GLY A 111 12.13 19.06 2.80
CA GLY A 111 12.60 19.89 3.92
C GLY A 111 14.13 19.97 4.01
N SER A 112 14.80 18.83 3.86
CA SER A 112 16.26 18.75 3.84
C SER A 112 16.85 19.58 2.69
N PHE A 113 16.25 19.48 1.50
CA PHE A 113 16.66 20.28 0.35
C PHE A 113 16.59 21.79 0.60
N PHE A 114 15.48 22.25 1.17
CA PHE A 114 15.31 23.68 1.50
C PHE A 114 16.23 24.16 2.64
N LYS A 115 16.69 23.26 3.49
CA LYS A 115 17.68 23.57 4.55
C LYS A 115 19.11 23.65 4.01
N THR A 116 19.48 22.72 3.14
CA THR A 116 20.89 22.47 2.77
C THR A 116 21.21 22.92 1.36
N GLY A 117 20.21 23.09 0.49
CA GLY A 117 20.42 23.33 -0.96
C GLY A 117 20.85 22.06 -1.72
N GLN A 118 20.94 20.89 -1.05
CA GLN A 118 21.41 19.65 -1.67
C GLN A 118 20.28 18.61 -1.67
N TYR A 119 20.13 17.91 -2.79
CA TYR A 119 19.20 16.81 -2.92
C TYR A 119 19.70 15.59 -2.14
N CYS A 120 18.85 15.05 -1.27
CA CYS A 120 19.13 13.82 -0.51
C CYS A 120 18.55 12.64 -1.26
N SER A 121 19.41 11.75 -1.74
CA SER A 121 19.01 10.49 -2.39
C SER A 121 18.90 9.31 -1.42
N ASP A 122 19.22 9.53 -0.14
CA ASP A 122 19.18 8.47 0.86
C ASP A 122 17.75 8.01 1.11
N ARG A 123 17.58 6.70 1.17
CA ARG A 123 16.32 6.04 1.46
C ARG A 123 16.53 4.90 2.45
N THR A 124 15.62 4.77 3.39
CA THR A 124 15.56 3.60 4.27
C THR A 124 14.51 2.62 3.75
N ILE A 125 14.92 1.39 3.46
CA ILE A 125 14.07 0.35 2.90
C ILE A 125 13.85 -0.73 3.94
N ALA A 126 12.59 -1.12 4.15
CA ALA A 126 12.21 -2.30 4.92
C ALA A 126 12.25 -3.53 4.00
N ILE A 127 12.90 -4.59 4.42
CA ILE A 127 12.83 -5.90 3.76
C ILE A 127 12.10 -6.83 4.71
N SER A 128 10.99 -7.40 4.26
CA SER A 128 10.11 -8.27 5.03
C SER A 128 9.51 -9.38 4.17
N GLY A 129 8.97 -10.42 4.77
CA GLY A 129 8.26 -11.48 4.08
C GLY A 129 8.53 -12.86 4.67
N ASP A 130 7.66 -13.82 4.33
CA ASP A 130 7.72 -15.18 4.88
C ASP A 130 8.86 -16.03 4.32
N SER A 131 9.51 -15.59 3.24
CA SER A 131 10.64 -16.30 2.62
C SER A 131 12.00 -15.78 3.09
N ILE A 132 12.04 -14.86 4.05
CA ILE A 132 13.30 -14.37 4.63
C ILE A 132 13.38 -14.71 6.12
N ASN A 133 14.61 -14.92 6.61
CA ASN A 133 14.85 -15.34 8.00
C ASN A 133 14.50 -14.25 9.04
N SER A 134 14.61 -12.98 8.66
CA SER A 134 14.30 -11.86 9.57
C SER A 134 14.07 -10.58 8.78
N SER A 135 13.04 -9.83 9.18
CA SER A 135 12.78 -8.49 8.65
C SER A 135 13.85 -7.51 9.13
N LYS A 136 14.31 -6.62 8.23
CA LYS A 136 15.38 -5.65 8.51
C LYS A 136 15.15 -4.34 7.75
N TYR A 137 15.73 -3.27 8.30
CA TYR A 137 15.83 -1.98 7.61
C TYR A 137 17.23 -1.78 7.06
N PHE A 138 17.32 -1.26 5.84
CA PHE A 138 18.57 -0.93 5.17
C PHE A 138 18.59 0.52 4.75
N LYS A 139 19.70 1.22 5.03
CA LYS A 139 19.96 2.53 4.45
C LYS A 139 20.63 2.34 3.10
N THR A 140 20.06 2.93 2.08
CA THR A 140 20.51 2.82 0.69
C THR A 140 20.18 4.10 -0.06
N THR A 141 20.38 4.15 -1.37
CA THR A 141 20.01 5.26 -2.23
C THR A 141 18.80 4.90 -3.11
N ILE A 142 18.06 5.91 -3.53
CA ILE A 142 16.95 5.74 -4.48
C ILE A 142 17.47 5.05 -5.74
N GLY A 143 16.75 4.01 -6.21
CA GLY A 143 17.13 3.27 -7.40
C GLY A 143 18.30 2.29 -7.22
N SER A 144 18.65 1.94 -5.98
CA SER A 144 19.64 0.88 -5.73
C SER A 144 19.17 -0.47 -6.24
N GLU A 145 20.13 -1.31 -6.65
CA GLU A 145 19.85 -2.68 -7.04
C GLU A 145 19.41 -3.51 -5.84
N ILE A 146 18.32 -4.26 -6.00
CA ILE A 146 17.72 -5.07 -4.92
C ILE A 146 18.67 -6.14 -4.42
N SER A 147 19.44 -6.77 -5.31
CA SER A 147 20.43 -7.81 -4.96
C SER A 147 21.46 -7.32 -3.93
N SER A 148 21.82 -6.03 -3.97
CA SER A 148 22.79 -5.42 -3.06
C SER A 148 22.31 -5.36 -1.60
N LEU A 149 21.01 -5.47 -1.36
CA LEU A 149 20.42 -5.42 -0.02
C LEU A 149 20.42 -6.78 0.68
N PHE A 150 20.66 -7.85 -0.06
CA PHE A 150 20.66 -9.21 0.47
C PHE A 150 22.08 -9.71 0.67
N ASN A 151 22.32 -10.39 1.78
CA ASN A 151 23.59 -11.05 2.00
C ASN A 151 23.70 -12.32 1.14
N LYS A 152 24.93 -12.73 0.79
CA LYS A 152 25.20 -14.00 0.08
C LYS A 152 24.60 -15.24 0.77
N LYS A 153 24.31 -15.16 2.07
CA LYS A 153 23.67 -16.22 2.86
C LYS A 153 22.16 -16.32 2.65
N ASP A 154 21.52 -15.26 2.17
CA ASP A 154 20.06 -15.25 1.96
C ASP A 154 19.65 -15.96 0.68
N ASN A 155 20.59 -16.26 -0.22
CA ASN A 155 20.50 -17.12 -1.43
C ASN A 155 19.13 -17.06 -2.16
N LEU A 156 18.49 -15.88 -2.21
CA LEU A 156 17.17 -15.72 -2.81
C LEU A 156 17.10 -16.16 -4.27
N SER A 157 18.23 -16.07 -5.00
CA SER A 157 18.30 -16.53 -6.39
C SER A 157 18.11 -18.04 -6.56
N THR A 158 18.29 -18.82 -5.49
CA THR A 158 18.11 -20.28 -5.47
C THR A 158 16.79 -20.70 -4.81
N LEU A 159 16.12 -19.79 -4.14
CA LEU A 159 14.82 -20.02 -3.50
C LEU A 159 13.70 -19.76 -4.51
N ASN A 160 12.68 -20.60 -4.46
CA ASN A 160 11.45 -20.39 -5.21
C ASN A 160 10.63 -19.27 -4.54
N CYS A 161 11.05 -18.01 -4.73
CA CYS A 161 10.42 -16.85 -4.10
C CYS A 161 10.16 -15.73 -5.10
N ARG A 162 9.14 -14.95 -4.81
CA ARG A 162 8.79 -13.72 -5.52
C ARG A 162 9.30 -12.52 -4.72
N VAL A 163 10.08 -11.68 -5.38
CA VAL A 163 10.48 -10.38 -4.85
C VAL A 163 9.49 -9.34 -5.36
N ILE A 164 8.95 -8.56 -4.45
CA ILE A 164 7.90 -7.57 -4.73
C ILE A 164 8.42 -6.20 -4.28
N ASN A 165 8.34 -5.24 -5.18
CA ASN A 165 8.62 -3.84 -4.91
C ASN A 165 7.35 -3.20 -4.33
N GLY A 166 7.26 -3.07 -3.01
CA GLY A 166 6.08 -2.72 -2.25
C GLY A 166 5.57 -3.87 -1.37
N ASP A 167 4.30 -3.81 -1.03
CA ASP A 167 3.60 -4.85 -0.25
C ASP A 167 3.02 -5.97 -1.16
N PRO A 168 2.62 -7.12 -0.60
CA PRO A 168 2.11 -8.24 -1.39
C PRO A 168 0.74 -8.00 -2.06
N LEU A 169 -0.02 -6.99 -1.64
CA LEU A 169 -1.36 -6.72 -2.16
C LEU A 169 -1.37 -5.72 -3.31
N SER A 170 -0.46 -4.73 -3.28
CA SER A 170 -0.45 -3.64 -4.26
C SER A 170 0.91 -3.45 -4.95
N GLY A 171 1.93 -4.17 -4.50
CA GLY A 171 3.28 -4.06 -5.06
C GLY A 171 3.43 -4.78 -6.41
N SER A 172 4.52 -4.48 -7.10
CA SER A 172 4.86 -5.08 -8.38
C SER A 172 5.99 -6.10 -8.28
N LYS A 173 5.86 -7.22 -8.99
CA LYS A 173 6.94 -8.21 -9.11
C LYS A 173 8.17 -7.56 -9.73
N VAL A 174 9.33 -7.83 -9.17
CA VAL A 174 10.61 -7.35 -9.65
C VAL A 174 11.64 -8.48 -9.65
N ASP A 175 12.55 -8.46 -10.61
CA ASP A 175 13.66 -9.40 -10.63
C ASP A 175 14.64 -9.14 -9.48
N TYR A 176 15.30 -10.16 -9.01
CA TYR A 176 16.33 -10.05 -7.97
C TYR A 176 17.45 -9.07 -8.34
N SER A 177 17.81 -8.99 -9.63
CA SER A 177 18.75 -8.01 -10.19
C SER A 177 18.09 -6.67 -10.57
N GLY A 178 16.82 -6.50 -10.27
CA GLY A 178 16.08 -5.26 -10.55
C GLY A 178 16.39 -4.16 -9.54
N PHE A 179 15.71 -3.02 -9.70
CA PHE A 179 15.96 -1.83 -8.91
C PHE A 179 14.77 -1.46 -8.04
N ILE A 180 15.06 -0.80 -6.92
CA ILE A 180 14.04 -0.27 -6.02
C ILE A 180 13.27 0.84 -6.73
N GLY A 181 11.94 0.76 -6.73
CA GLY A 181 11.07 1.79 -7.29
C GLY A 181 11.16 3.11 -6.51
N TYR A 182 11.02 4.22 -7.22
CA TYR A 182 11.19 5.56 -6.64
C TYR A 182 10.31 5.80 -5.40
N TYR A 183 9.06 5.36 -5.45
CA TYR A 183 8.10 5.58 -4.36
C TYR A 183 8.07 4.45 -3.33
N ASN A 184 8.85 3.39 -3.50
CA ASN A 184 8.81 2.24 -2.62
C ASN A 184 9.83 2.35 -1.50
N ASN A 185 9.39 2.02 -0.29
CA ASN A 185 10.22 1.92 0.91
C ASN A 185 10.14 0.52 1.56
N THR A 186 9.48 -0.41 0.87
CA THR A 186 9.33 -1.80 1.30
C THR A 186 9.65 -2.73 0.15
N ILE A 187 10.39 -3.80 0.44
CA ILE A 187 10.58 -4.96 -0.43
C ILE A 187 10.01 -6.16 0.30
N SER A 188 9.03 -6.80 -0.31
CA SER A 188 8.40 -8.01 0.22
C SER A 188 8.93 -9.24 -0.50
N VAL A 189 9.23 -10.30 0.26
CA VAL A 189 9.72 -11.57 -0.30
C VAL A 189 8.82 -12.69 0.21
N ILE A 190 8.07 -13.28 -0.72
CA ILE A 190 7.13 -14.38 -0.43
C ILE A 190 7.41 -15.58 -1.32
N GLU A 191 6.86 -16.74 -0.96
CA GLU A 191 7.00 -17.95 -1.76
C GLU A 191 6.30 -17.79 -3.12
N GLU A 192 6.99 -18.17 -4.22
CA GLU A 192 6.40 -18.19 -5.56
C GLU A 192 5.44 -19.37 -5.67
N GLY A 193 4.20 -19.08 -6.00
CA GLY A 193 3.12 -20.04 -6.13
C GLY A 193 3.16 -20.79 -7.44
N ASN A 194 3.84 -21.92 -7.48
CA ASN A 194 3.89 -22.80 -8.66
C ASN A 194 3.08 -24.09 -8.47
N ASN A 195 2.34 -24.21 -7.37
CA ASN A 195 1.60 -25.42 -7.04
C ASN A 195 0.12 -25.27 -7.41
N TYR A 196 -0.27 -25.85 -8.53
CA TYR A 196 -1.68 -25.98 -8.85
C TYR A 196 -2.38 -26.87 -7.81
N ARG A 197 -3.44 -26.36 -7.19
CA ARG A 197 -4.22 -27.09 -6.19
C ARG A 197 -5.66 -27.23 -6.68
N MET A 198 -6.00 -28.35 -7.26
CA MET A 198 -7.37 -28.68 -7.60
C MET A 198 -8.23 -28.64 -6.33
N LEU A 199 -9.36 -27.89 -6.38
CA LEU A 199 -10.26 -27.73 -5.25
C LEU A 199 -9.58 -27.14 -3.98
N GLY A 200 -8.56 -26.30 -4.14
CA GLY A 200 -7.78 -25.72 -3.04
C GLY A 200 -8.59 -24.89 -2.02
N TRP A 201 -9.84 -24.58 -2.33
CA TRP A 201 -10.80 -23.87 -1.46
C TRP A 201 -11.62 -24.79 -0.55
N LEU A 202 -11.52 -26.14 -0.71
CA LEU A 202 -12.28 -27.07 0.14
C LEU A 202 -11.79 -27.05 1.60
N PRO A 203 -12.71 -27.09 2.57
CA PRO A 203 -12.40 -26.86 3.97
C PRO A 203 -11.43 -27.85 4.61
N PHE A 204 -11.31 -29.07 4.13
CA PHE A 204 -10.55 -30.13 4.79
C PHE A 204 -9.22 -30.50 4.10
N MET A 205 -8.99 -29.99 2.89
CA MET A 205 -7.85 -30.46 2.11
C MET A 205 -6.56 -29.65 2.36
N TYR A 206 -6.67 -28.37 2.74
CA TYR A 206 -5.50 -27.47 2.86
C TYR A 206 -5.64 -26.50 4.03
N ASN A 207 -5.28 -26.96 5.22
CA ASN A 207 -5.42 -26.16 6.46
C ASN A 207 -4.45 -24.96 6.53
N SER A 208 -3.42 -24.92 5.67
CA SER A 208 -2.42 -23.84 5.61
C SER A 208 -2.80 -22.67 4.72
N VAL A 209 -3.93 -22.76 3.99
CA VAL A 209 -4.35 -21.71 3.07
C VAL A 209 -5.02 -20.56 3.83
N PRO A 210 -4.56 -19.31 3.70
CA PRO A 210 -5.28 -18.16 4.22
C PRO A 210 -6.67 -18.05 3.56
N SER A 211 -7.69 -17.77 4.33
CA SER A 211 -9.05 -17.63 3.81
C SER A 211 -9.79 -16.51 4.52
N LEU A 212 -10.00 -15.39 3.86
CA LEU A 212 -10.79 -14.28 4.37
C LEU A 212 -12.28 -14.63 4.42
N SER A 213 -12.80 -15.32 3.41
CA SER A 213 -14.19 -15.76 3.33
C SER A 213 -14.52 -16.91 4.27
N LYS A 214 -13.54 -17.44 5.03
CA LYS A 214 -13.70 -18.59 5.94
C LYS A 214 -14.19 -19.86 5.27
N THR A 215 -14.02 -20.03 3.98
CA THR A 215 -14.37 -21.24 3.24
C THR A 215 -13.46 -22.41 3.58
N SER A 216 -12.19 -22.16 3.93
CA SER A 216 -11.32 -23.20 4.51
C SER A 216 -11.37 -23.13 6.04
N LEU A 217 -11.14 -24.26 6.72
CA LEU A 217 -11.07 -24.32 8.20
C LEU A 217 -9.75 -23.79 8.78
N SER A 218 -8.90 -23.22 7.98
CA SER A 218 -7.62 -22.69 8.40
C SER A 218 -7.72 -21.59 9.49
N TRP A 219 -8.85 -20.90 9.57
CA TRP A 219 -9.12 -19.90 10.61
C TRP A 219 -9.41 -20.53 11.98
N LEU A 220 -9.91 -21.79 12.03
CA LEU A 220 -10.26 -22.50 13.25
C LEU A 220 -9.07 -23.29 13.81
N LEU A 221 -8.24 -23.85 12.92
CA LEU A 221 -7.18 -24.79 13.30
C LEU A 221 -5.90 -24.11 13.83
N GLY A 222 -5.83 -22.77 13.77
CA GLY A 222 -4.64 -22.01 14.22
C GLY A 222 -3.39 -22.29 13.40
N GLY A 223 -2.26 -21.72 13.82
CA GLY A 223 -0.95 -21.87 13.19
C GLY A 223 -0.56 -20.69 12.31
N GLU A 224 0.72 -20.54 12.07
CA GLU A 224 1.26 -19.54 11.15
C GLU A 224 0.87 -19.90 9.71
N LYS A 225 0.31 -18.93 9.01
CA LYS A 225 -0.08 -19.06 7.62
C LYS A 225 0.90 -18.27 6.79
N LYS A 226 1.66 -18.98 5.97
CA LYS A 226 2.58 -18.35 5.03
C LYS A 226 1.81 -17.84 3.83
N VAL A 227 2.08 -16.60 3.47
CA VAL A 227 1.55 -16.00 2.24
C VAL A 227 2.38 -16.47 1.06
N ASN A 228 1.70 -16.89 0.00
CA ASN A 228 2.32 -17.24 -1.28
C ASN A 228 1.45 -16.76 -2.44
N THR A 229 1.92 -16.92 -3.67
CA THR A 229 1.23 -16.43 -4.86
C THR A 229 0.36 -17.49 -5.55
N ASN A 230 0.00 -18.59 -4.86
CA ASN A 230 -0.92 -19.58 -5.41
C ASN A 230 -2.36 -19.05 -5.44
N LEU A 231 -3.04 -19.20 -6.57
CA LEU A 231 -4.46 -18.83 -6.72
C LEU A 231 -5.40 -19.65 -5.81
N ASN A 232 -5.00 -20.86 -5.42
CA ASN A 232 -5.81 -21.78 -4.60
C ASN A 232 -7.22 -22.02 -5.15
N GLY A 233 -7.35 -22.10 -6.46
CA GLY A 233 -8.61 -22.32 -7.18
C GLY A 233 -8.43 -22.09 -8.67
N GLU A 234 -9.53 -22.08 -9.40
CA GLU A 234 -9.58 -21.83 -10.84
C GLU A 234 -10.28 -20.50 -11.13
N GLU A 235 -9.95 -19.89 -12.26
CA GLU A 235 -10.65 -18.70 -12.74
C GLU A 235 -12.13 -18.99 -13.00
N ARG A 236 -12.98 -18.08 -12.58
CA ARG A 236 -14.43 -18.18 -12.70
C ARG A 236 -15.02 -16.83 -13.06
N ALA A 237 -16.24 -16.85 -13.59
CA ALA A 237 -16.97 -15.62 -13.85
C ALA A 237 -17.15 -14.78 -12.56
N ILE A 238 -17.01 -13.47 -12.66
CA ILE A 238 -17.29 -12.54 -11.57
C ILE A 238 -18.80 -12.47 -11.34
N VAL A 239 -19.26 -13.02 -10.22
CA VAL A 239 -20.67 -13.05 -9.82
C VAL A 239 -20.88 -12.11 -8.65
N VAL A 240 -22.01 -11.40 -8.63
CA VAL A 240 -22.39 -10.51 -7.52
C VAL A 240 -22.70 -11.35 -6.28
N THR A 241 -21.76 -11.42 -5.37
CA THR A 241 -21.86 -12.21 -4.13
C THR A 241 -21.93 -11.35 -2.86
N GLY A 242 -21.55 -10.06 -2.96
CA GLY A 242 -21.40 -9.18 -1.80
C GLY A 242 -20.13 -9.46 -0.97
N GLU A 243 -19.24 -10.32 -1.45
CA GLU A 243 -18.00 -10.63 -0.73
C GLU A 243 -16.97 -9.49 -0.87
N MET A 244 -16.88 -8.86 -2.02
CA MET A 244 -15.94 -7.76 -2.27
C MET A 244 -16.27 -6.53 -1.41
N GLU A 245 -17.56 -6.24 -1.26
CA GLU A 245 -18.07 -5.11 -0.47
C GLU A 245 -17.70 -5.22 1.01
N LYS A 246 -17.48 -6.41 1.55
CA LYS A 246 -17.07 -6.61 2.94
C LYS A 246 -15.67 -6.07 3.24
N TYR A 247 -14.82 -6.03 2.24
CA TYR A 247 -13.41 -5.61 2.37
C TYR A 247 -13.12 -4.25 1.77
N PHE A 248 -14.16 -3.56 1.31
CA PHE A 248 -14.07 -2.24 0.69
C PHE A 248 -14.82 -1.21 1.55
N PRO A 249 -14.15 -0.50 2.47
CA PRO A 249 -14.80 0.34 3.48
C PRO A 249 -15.20 1.75 2.97
N MET A 250 -15.62 1.84 1.72
CA MET A 250 -16.24 3.03 1.11
C MET A 250 -17.67 2.70 0.68
N ASP A 251 -18.51 3.72 0.51
CA ASP A 251 -19.86 3.58 -0.03
C ASP A 251 -19.83 3.50 -1.58
N ILE A 252 -19.09 2.51 -2.06
CA ILE A 252 -18.89 2.22 -3.47
C ILE A 252 -19.16 0.74 -3.70
N PHE A 253 -19.69 0.40 -4.87
CA PHE A 253 -19.91 -0.99 -5.28
C PHE A 253 -18.71 -1.52 -6.08
N PRO A 254 -17.69 -2.11 -5.45
CA PRO A 254 -16.43 -2.46 -6.10
C PRO A 254 -16.63 -3.41 -7.28
N MET A 255 -17.50 -4.42 -7.14
CA MET A 255 -17.77 -5.37 -8.22
C MET A 255 -18.42 -4.73 -9.43
N GLN A 256 -19.38 -3.83 -9.24
CA GLN A 256 -20.04 -3.11 -10.32
C GLN A 256 -19.06 -2.16 -11.01
N LEU A 257 -18.19 -1.50 -10.24
CA LEU A 257 -17.17 -0.61 -10.76
C LEU A 257 -16.15 -1.39 -11.61
N ILE A 258 -15.63 -2.52 -11.13
CA ILE A 258 -14.73 -3.40 -11.90
C ILE A 258 -15.40 -3.81 -13.24
N LYS A 259 -16.66 -4.24 -13.21
CA LYS A 259 -17.39 -4.61 -14.43
C LYS A 259 -17.58 -3.44 -15.39
N ALA A 260 -17.79 -2.23 -14.89
CA ALA A 260 -17.86 -1.03 -15.73
C ALA A 260 -16.50 -0.74 -16.37
N CYS A 261 -15.41 -0.87 -15.62
CA CYS A 261 -14.04 -0.73 -16.13
C CYS A 261 -13.73 -1.77 -17.23
N MET A 262 -14.05 -3.04 -17.00
CA MET A 262 -13.84 -4.11 -17.99
C MET A 262 -14.61 -3.88 -19.29
N ARG A 263 -15.75 -3.19 -19.24
CA ARG A 263 -16.56 -2.86 -20.43
C ARG A 263 -16.17 -1.54 -21.08
N GLY A 264 -15.36 -0.72 -20.43
CA GLY A 264 -15.03 0.64 -20.87
C GLY A 264 -16.23 1.61 -20.81
N ASP A 265 -17.17 1.38 -19.90
CA ASP A 265 -18.40 2.17 -19.72
C ASP A 265 -18.10 3.38 -18.80
N ILE A 266 -17.63 4.47 -19.40
CA ILE A 266 -17.14 5.66 -18.69
C ILE A 266 -18.26 6.30 -17.86
N GLU A 267 -19.46 6.47 -18.41
CA GLU A 267 -20.59 7.10 -17.71
C GLU A 267 -20.95 6.30 -16.45
N LYS A 268 -20.90 4.97 -16.55
CA LYS A 268 -21.15 4.10 -15.42
C LYS A 268 -20.01 4.11 -14.40
N MET A 269 -18.76 4.17 -14.84
CA MET A 269 -17.61 4.34 -13.92
C MET A 269 -17.75 5.63 -13.11
N GLU A 270 -18.08 6.75 -13.75
CA GLU A 270 -18.28 8.03 -13.07
C GLU A 270 -19.44 7.98 -12.07
N SER A 271 -20.56 7.38 -12.46
CA SER A 271 -21.72 7.22 -11.58
C SER A 271 -21.48 6.29 -10.38
N LEU A 272 -20.48 5.41 -10.46
CA LEU A 272 -20.06 4.45 -9.43
C LEU A 272 -18.88 4.94 -8.58
N GLY A 273 -18.39 6.17 -8.78
CA GLY A 273 -17.37 6.77 -7.93
C GLY A 273 -15.93 6.46 -8.33
N ILE A 274 -15.63 6.31 -9.64
CA ILE A 274 -14.25 6.03 -10.14
C ILE A 274 -13.22 7.07 -9.69
N TYR A 275 -13.63 8.31 -9.44
CA TYR A 275 -12.73 9.39 -9.01
C TYR A 275 -12.21 9.25 -7.58
N GLU A 276 -12.88 8.44 -6.77
CA GLU A 276 -12.54 8.27 -5.35
C GLU A 276 -11.61 7.10 -5.07
N VAL A 277 -11.32 6.26 -6.08
CA VAL A 277 -10.58 5.01 -5.92
C VAL A 277 -9.30 4.98 -6.75
N VAL A 278 -8.34 4.19 -6.29
CA VAL A 278 -7.12 3.85 -7.01
C VAL A 278 -6.96 2.33 -7.09
N PRO A 279 -6.19 1.79 -8.05
CA PRO A 279 -6.01 0.34 -8.19
C PRO A 279 -5.55 -0.38 -6.92
N GLU A 280 -4.73 0.27 -6.10
CA GLU A 280 -4.20 -0.27 -4.84
C GLU A 280 -5.29 -0.58 -3.80
N ASP A 281 -6.45 0.04 -3.91
CA ASP A 281 -7.58 -0.21 -3.01
C ASP A 281 -8.22 -1.57 -3.24
N PHE A 282 -8.05 -2.11 -4.42
CA PHE A 282 -8.60 -3.40 -4.80
C PHE A 282 -7.72 -4.59 -4.42
N GLY A 283 -6.48 -4.39 -3.96
CA GLY A 283 -5.57 -5.48 -3.62
C GLY A 283 -6.14 -6.45 -2.56
N LEU A 284 -6.81 -5.95 -1.51
CA LEU A 284 -7.48 -6.81 -0.52
C LEU A 284 -8.75 -7.44 -1.08
N VAL A 285 -9.47 -6.72 -1.94
CA VAL A 285 -10.66 -7.22 -2.65
C VAL A 285 -10.28 -8.37 -3.57
N ASP A 286 -9.19 -8.22 -4.31
CA ASP A 286 -8.65 -9.25 -5.19
C ASP A 286 -8.22 -10.49 -4.39
N PHE A 287 -7.47 -10.31 -3.31
CA PHE A 287 -7.10 -11.41 -2.41
C PHE A 287 -8.32 -12.19 -1.88
N SER A 288 -9.45 -11.51 -1.65
CA SER A 288 -10.71 -12.14 -1.23
C SER A 288 -11.54 -12.71 -2.38
N CYS A 289 -11.19 -12.41 -3.62
CA CYS A 289 -11.97 -12.72 -4.80
C CYS A 289 -12.12 -14.24 -4.99
N THR A 290 -13.37 -14.69 -5.07
CA THR A 290 -13.70 -16.10 -5.32
C THR A 290 -13.61 -16.46 -6.81
N SER A 291 -13.57 -15.46 -7.69
CA SER A 291 -13.50 -15.64 -9.15
C SER A 291 -12.09 -15.92 -9.65
N LYS A 292 -11.06 -15.55 -8.88
CA LYS A 292 -9.64 -15.76 -9.22
C LYS A 292 -9.23 -15.14 -10.56
N ILE A 293 -9.87 -14.06 -10.95
CA ILE A 293 -9.47 -13.24 -12.09
C ILE A 293 -8.62 -12.09 -11.53
N GLU A 294 -7.36 -12.02 -11.98
CA GLU A 294 -6.40 -10.98 -11.61
C GLU A 294 -6.57 -9.70 -12.44
#